data_9c28f11a17f7e2509986da23e2350893
#
_entry.id   9c28f11a17f7e2509986da23e2350893
#
_cell.length_a   1.000
_cell.length_b   1.000
_cell.length_c   1.000
_cell.angle_alpha   90.00
_cell.angle_beta   90.00
_cell.angle_gamma   90.00
#
_symmetry.space_group_name_H-M   'P 1'
#
loop_
_entity.id
_entity.type
_entity.pdbx_description
1 polymer ?
#
loop_
_entity_poly.entity_id
_entity_poly.type
_entity_poly.pdbx_seq_one_letter_code
_entity_poly.pdbx_strand_id
1 'polypeptide(L)'
;MGTKNALTEKVYSGKDIMRIAYPILISLLMEQMIGMTDTAFLGRVGEVELGAAAIAGIYYLAVFMMGFGFGIGAQILIARRNGEKHYGEIGEIFYQGIYFMLGLALFAFVLTKIISPLLLPVIVSSPHICEAALSYIDWRIFGFFFSFIAVMFRAFFVGTTQTKTLTLNSVIMVLSNVVFNYILVFGKFGFPALGIAGAAIGSSLAELVSVVFFILYTYRRVDLVKYGLVHPVRYSWCKLRRMLDVSFWTMIQNFISLSTWFLFFLFVEHLGERALAVTNVVRNISGIPFMVVAAFASTCSALVSNLIGSGREDMVMSTIRQHVRLAFMIVLPMVGCFALFPKVILGVYTNIPDLIAAAIPSLWVYCTTPLLIAPGNIYFQAVSGTGNTRKAFILEMVTLSFYTLYIYVTIQHLRFDVAWCWTSEHVYGFCILLLCYAYLRGGRWKLKKI
;
A
#
# COMPACT_ATOMS: atom_id res chain seq x y z
N MET A 1 39.51 36.61 -9.24
CA MET A 1 38.05 36.80 -9.21
C MET A 1 37.46 35.69 -10.06
N GLY A 2 37.17 34.55 -9.46
CA GLY A 2 36.59 33.38 -10.11
C GLY A 2 35.08 33.35 -9.81
N THR A 3 34.31 33.51 -10.84
CA THR A 3 32.84 33.43 -10.83
C THR A 3 32.39 32.07 -10.27
N LYS A 4 31.84 32.10 -9.07
CA LYS A 4 31.00 31.03 -8.54
C LYS A 4 29.75 30.94 -9.41
N ASN A 5 29.77 30.14 -10.47
CA ASN A 5 28.56 29.59 -11.04
C ASN A 5 28.00 28.59 -10.03
N ALA A 6 27.24 29.13 -9.08
CA ALA A 6 26.34 28.34 -8.29
C ALA A 6 25.31 27.72 -9.25
N LEU A 7 25.54 26.46 -9.60
CA LEU A 7 24.50 25.60 -10.12
C LEU A 7 23.41 25.57 -9.05
N THR A 8 22.42 26.43 -9.20
CA THR A 8 21.14 26.35 -8.53
C THR A 8 20.40 25.08 -9.09
N GLU A 9 20.95 23.91 -8.76
CA GLU A 9 20.26 22.67 -9.03
C GLU A 9 18.96 22.66 -8.23
N LYS A 10 17.87 22.50 -8.94
CA LYS A 10 16.49 22.61 -8.48
C LYS A 10 16.23 21.83 -7.18
N VAL A 11 15.91 22.56 -6.14
CA VAL A 11 15.11 22.04 -5.03
C VAL A 11 13.79 21.54 -5.61
N TYR A 12 13.33 20.34 -5.22
CA TYR A 12 12.00 19.88 -5.65
C TYR A 12 10.95 20.92 -5.25
N SER A 13 10.34 21.55 -6.24
CA SER A 13 9.26 22.49 -6.00
C SER A 13 7.97 21.75 -5.64
N GLY A 14 7.00 22.46 -5.05
CA GLY A 14 5.68 21.87 -4.80
C GLY A 14 5.04 21.28 -6.06
N LYS A 15 5.29 21.90 -7.23
CA LYS A 15 4.83 21.38 -8.54
C LYS A 15 5.52 20.06 -8.91
N ASP A 16 6.81 19.91 -8.63
CA ASP A 16 7.54 18.69 -8.92
C ASP A 16 7.04 17.54 -8.03
N ILE A 17 6.82 17.80 -6.73
CA ILE A 17 6.26 16.84 -5.80
C ILE A 17 4.85 16.42 -6.25
N MET A 18 3.98 17.38 -6.58
CA MET A 18 2.63 17.07 -7.07
C MET A 18 2.64 16.28 -8.37
N ARG A 19 3.56 16.58 -9.29
CA ARG A 19 3.71 15.85 -10.55
C ARG A 19 4.06 14.37 -10.36
N ILE A 20 4.71 14.04 -9.24
CA ILE A 20 5.08 12.66 -8.89
C ILE A 20 3.98 12.02 -8.03
N ALA A 21 3.47 12.74 -7.03
CA ALA A 21 2.49 12.23 -6.07
C ALA A 21 1.11 12.00 -6.68
N TYR A 22 0.64 12.91 -7.55
CA TYR A 22 -0.70 12.83 -8.14
C TYR A 22 -0.93 11.54 -8.95
N PRO A 23 -0.01 11.11 -9.84
CA PRO A 23 -0.18 9.83 -10.53
C PRO A 23 -0.20 8.61 -9.58
N ILE A 24 0.57 8.66 -8.48
CA ILE A 24 0.56 7.60 -7.47
C ILE A 24 -0.80 7.59 -6.75
N LEU A 25 -1.33 8.75 -6.40
CA LEU A 25 -2.66 8.87 -5.78
C LEU A 25 -3.74 8.27 -6.68
N ILE A 26 -3.77 8.66 -7.96
CA ILE A 26 -4.75 8.13 -8.92
C ILE A 26 -4.59 6.61 -9.05
N SER A 27 -3.35 6.10 -9.09
CA SER A 27 -3.11 4.65 -9.12
C SER A 27 -3.73 3.94 -7.90
N LEU A 28 -3.53 4.46 -6.70
CA LEU A 28 -4.10 3.89 -5.48
C LEU A 28 -5.63 3.93 -5.47
N LEU A 29 -6.23 5.04 -5.92
CA LEU A 29 -7.68 5.16 -6.06
C LEU A 29 -8.24 4.16 -7.08
N MET A 30 -7.57 3.98 -8.22
CA MET A 30 -7.96 2.99 -9.22
C MET A 30 -7.84 1.55 -8.67
N GLU A 31 -6.78 1.23 -7.96
CA GLU A 31 -6.61 -0.08 -7.31
C GLU A 31 -7.76 -0.36 -6.32
N GLN A 32 -8.21 0.64 -5.56
CA GLN A 32 -9.38 0.49 -4.68
C GLN A 32 -10.66 0.20 -5.47
N MET A 33 -10.83 0.79 -6.65
CA MET A 33 -11.98 0.53 -7.52
C MET A 33 -12.07 -0.92 -7.99
N ILE A 34 -10.95 -1.63 -8.13
CA ILE A 34 -10.94 -3.06 -8.46
C ILE A 34 -11.66 -3.86 -7.37
N GLY A 35 -11.28 -3.66 -6.11
CA GLY A 35 -11.95 -4.32 -4.98
C GLY A 35 -13.44 -3.99 -4.89
N MET A 36 -13.82 -2.74 -5.16
CA MET A 36 -15.25 -2.34 -5.21
C MET A 36 -15.98 -3.02 -6.37
N THR A 37 -15.36 -3.14 -7.53
CA THR A 37 -15.92 -3.81 -8.71
C THR A 37 -16.12 -5.30 -8.43
N ASP A 38 -15.10 -5.98 -7.93
CA ASP A 38 -15.20 -7.40 -7.58
C ASP A 38 -16.35 -7.66 -6.58
N THR A 39 -16.45 -6.82 -5.55
CA THR A 39 -17.54 -6.87 -4.55
C THR A 39 -18.92 -6.65 -5.20
N ALA A 40 -19.04 -5.66 -6.11
CA ALA A 40 -20.30 -5.35 -6.79
C ALA A 40 -20.73 -6.47 -7.75
N PHE A 41 -19.81 -7.14 -8.42
CA PHE A 41 -20.10 -8.28 -9.29
C PHE A 41 -20.49 -9.50 -8.46
N LEU A 42 -19.73 -9.84 -7.42
CA LEU A 42 -20.00 -11.02 -6.58
C LEU A 42 -21.24 -10.87 -5.72
N GLY A 43 -21.58 -9.66 -5.28
CA GLY A 43 -22.84 -9.39 -4.59
C GLY A 43 -24.07 -9.64 -5.43
N ARG A 44 -23.96 -9.70 -6.78
CA ARG A 44 -25.03 -10.10 -7.70
C ARG A 44 -25.06 -11.60 -7.97
N VAL A 45 -24.01 -12.32 -7.62
CA VAL A 45 -23.97 -13.80 -7.73
C VAL A 45 -24.63 -14.42 -6.51
N GLY A 46 -24.24 -14.02 -5.30
CA GLY A 46 -24.81 -14.52 -4.08
C GLY A 46 -24.10 -14.05 -2.80
N GLU A 47 -24.77 -14.24 -1.67
CA GLU A 47 -24.22 -13.87 -0.35
C GLU A 47 -23.03 -14.77 0.05
N VAL A 48 -23.07 -16.06 -0.33
CA VAL A 48 -22.00 -17.02 -0.07
C VAL A 48 -20.73 -16.61 -0.79
N GLU A 49 -20.82 -16.26 -2.07
CA GLU A 49 -19.69 -15.83 -2.91
C GLU A 49 -19.11 -14.51 -2.42
N LEU A 50 -19.98 -13.59 -1.99
CA LEU A 50 -19.53 -12.30 -1.43
C LEU A 50 -18.74 -12.50 -0.11
N GLY A 51 -19.26 -13.33 0.79
CA GLY A 51 -18.59 -13.67 2.05
C GLY A 51 -17.28 -14.42 1.84
N ALA A 52 -17.27 -15.37 0.91
CA ALA A 52 -16.10 -16.14 0.55
C ALA A 52 -14.98 -15.27 -0.05
N ALA A 53 -15.32 -14.35 -0.95
CA ALA A 53 -14.38 -13.42 -1.56
C ALA A 53 -13.77 -12.44 -0.53
N ALA A 54 -14.55 -12.03 0.48
CA ALA A 54 -14.03 -11.18 1.56
C ALA A 54 -12.94 -11.91 2.37
N ILE A 55 -13.17 -13.16 2.76
CA ILE A 55 -12.20 -13.98 3.51
C ILE A 55 -10.95 -14.26 2.65
N ALA A 56 -11.16 -14.72 1.43
CA ALA A 56 -10.09 -15.05 0.50
C ALA A 56 -9.27 -13.81 0.11
N GLY A 57 -9.91 -12.64 -0.02
CA GLY A 57 -9.27 -11.36 -0.29
C GLY A 57 -8.33 -10.92 0.84
N ILE A 58 -8.71 -11.10 2.10
CA ILE A 58 -7.85 -10.81 3.26
C ILE A 58 -6.61 -11.72 3.24
N TYR A 59 -6.80 -13.01 2.97
CA TYR A 59 -5.69 -13.96 2.85
C TYR A 59 -4.72 -13.54 1.73
N TYR A 60 -5.25 -13.23 0.55
CA TYR A 60 -4.45 -12.77 -0.58
C TYR A 60 -3.68 -11.49 -0.26
N LEU A 61 -4.34 -10.52 0.39
CA LEU A 61 -3.73 -9.26 0.80
C LEU A 61 -2.56 -9.46 1.77
N ALA A 62 -2.71 -10.37 2.74
CA ALA A 62 -1.65 -10.66 3.71
C ALA A 62 -0.37 -11.17 3.02
N VAL A 63 -0.52 -12.09 2.06
CA VAL A 63 0.61 -12.61 1.27
C VAL A 63 1.17 -11.53 0.34
N PHE A 64 0.29 -10.76 -0.32
CA PHE A 64 0.69 -9.67 -1.21
C PHE A 64 1.52 -8.60 -0.49
N MET A 65 1.23 -8.29 0.77
CA MET A 65 1.97 -7.30 1.56
C MET A 65 3.45 -7.66 1.77
N MET A 66 3.80 -8.94 1.75
CA MET A 66 5.21 -9.35 1.79
C MET A 66 5.93 -8.91 0.50
N GLY A 67 5.36 -9.19 -0.66
CA GLY A 67 5.92 -8.75 -1.95
C GLY A 67 5.94 -7.22 -2.08
N PHE A 68 4.87 -6.56 -1.66
CA PHE A 68 4.79 -5.10 -1.65
C PHE A 68 5.88 -4.47 -0.78
N GLY A 69 6.13 -5.03 0.40
CA GLY A 69 7.24 -4.62 1.29
C GLY A 69 8.61 -4.75 0.63
N PHE A 70 8.85 -5.85 -0.12
CA PHE A 70 10.08 -5.98 -0.92
C PHE A 70 10.18 -4.89 -1.98
N GLY A 71 9.09 -4.59 -2.67
CA GLY A 71 9.03 -3.52 -3.66
C GLY A 71 9.39 -2.14 -3.09
N ILE A 72 8.97 -1.83 -1.85
CA ILE A 72 9.37 -0.58 -1.16
C ILE A 72 10.90 -0.53 -0.98
N GLY A 73 11.51 -1.63 -0.53
CA GLY A 73 12.97 -1.70 -0.39
C GLY A 73 13.70 -1.54 -1.72
N ALA A 74 13.23 -2.22 -2.76
CA ALA A 74 13.77 -2.07 -4.13
C ALA A 74 13.60 -0.63 -4.65
N GLN A 75 12.45 0.01 -4.41
CA GLN A 75 12.19 1.41 -4.77
C GLN A 75 13.21 2.35 -4.12
N ILE A 76 13.56 2.15 -2.86
CA ILE A 76 14.55 2.95 -2.13
C ILE A 76 15.93 2.83 -2.79
N LEU A 77 16.34 1.61 -3.13
CA LEU A 77 17.62 1.34 -3.79
C LEU A 77 17.68 1.95 -5.20
N ILE A 78 16.63 1.76 -6.00
CA ILE A 78 16.49 2.35 -7.34
C ILE A 78 16.55 3.88 -7.25
N ALA A 79 15.82 4.48 -6.30
CA ALA A 79 15.82 5.91 -6.09
C ALA A 79 17.21 6.44 -5.68
N ARG A 80 17.95 5.68 -4.88
CA ARG A 80 19.33 6.02 -4.49
C ARG A 80 20.26 6.04 -5.71
N ARG A 81 20.26 4.97 -6.51
CA ARG A 81 21.08 4.88 -7.74
C ARG A 81 20.69 5.92 -8.78
N ASN A 82 19.40 6.26 -8.86
CA ASN A 82 18.92 7.34 -9.71
C ASN A 82 19.48 8.70 -9.27
N GLY A 83 19.52 8.99 -7.98
CA GLY A 83 20.13 10.19 -7.42
C GLY A 83 21.65 10.26 -7.64
N GLU A 84 22.34 9.15 -7.48
CA GLU A 84 23.79 8.98 -7.74
C GLU A 84 24.14 9.06 -9.23
N LYS A 85 23.14 9.05 -10.12
CA LYS A 85 23.29 8.97 -11.59
C LYS A 85 23.93 7.64 -12.06
N HIS A 86 23.93 6.62 -11.22
CA HIS A 86 24.39 5.26 -11.54
C HIS A 86 23.27 4.47 -12.20
N TYR A 87 22.77 4.97 -13.32
CA TYR A 87 21.57 4.44 -13.98
C TYR A 87 21.67 2.97 -14.40
N GLY A 88 22.85 2.52 -14.83
CA GLY A 88 23.07 1.12 -15.24
C GLY A 88 22.85 0.11 -14.13
N GLU A 89 23.12 0.48 -12.85
CA GLU A 89 22.88 -0.38 -11.70
C GLU A 89 21.39 -0.56 -11.37
N ILE A 90 20.54 0.33 -11.89
CA ILE A 90 19.07 0.24 -11.70
C ILE A 90 18.53 -1.03 -12.37
N GLY A 91 19.01 -1.36 -13.58
CA GLY A 91 18.62 -2.58 -14.28
C GLY A 91 19.03 -3.84 -13.50
N GLU A 92 20.20 -3.82 -12.87
CA GLU A 92 20.65 -4.93 -12.03
C GLU A 92 19.69 -5.13 -10.84
N ILE A 93 19.35 -4.06 -10.11
CA ILE A 93 18.40 -4.11 -8.99
C ILE A 93 17.03 -4.62 -9.48
N PHE A 94 16.58 -4.13 -10.63
CA PHE A 94 15.31 -4.53 -11.21
C PHE A 94 15.27 -6.02 -11.53
N TYR A 95 16.24 -6.55 -12.25
CA TYR A 95 16.26 -7.97 -12.62
C TYR A 95 16.47 -8.91 -11.43
N GLN A 96 17.39 -8.57 -10.50
CA GLN A 96 17.55 -9.35 -9.27
C GLN A 96 16.25 -9.36 -8.44
N GLY A 97 15.54 -8.22 -8.40
CA GLY A 97 14.22 -8.11 -7.77
C GLY A 97 13.16 -8.97 -8.45
N ILE A 98 13.11 -9.01 -9.79
CA ILE A 98 12.20 -9.88 -10.54
C ILE A 98 12.47 -11.35 -10.22
N TYR A 99 13.72 -11.78 -10.19
CA TYR A 99 14.07 -13.18 -9.87
C TYR A 99 13.62 -13.56 -8.45
N PHE A 100 13.85 -12.67 -7.48
CA PHE A 100 13.41 -12.91 -6.11
C PHE A 100 11.88 -12.95 -6.02
N MET A 101 11.19 -12.01 -6.67
CA MET A 101 9.73 -11.92 -6.65
C MET A 101 9.06 -13.13 -7.31
N LEU A 102 9.63 -13.65 -8.40
CA LEU A 102 9.15 -14.91 -9.00
C LEU A 102 9.37 -16.11 -8.07
N GLY A 103 10.49 -16.17 -7.38
CA GLY A 103 10.75 -17.17 -6.36
C GLY A 103 9.78 -17.08 -5.18
N LEU A 104 9.52 -15.85 -4.71
CA LEU A 104 8.55 -15.58 -3.64
C LEU A 104 7.12 -15.91 -4.10
N ALA A 105 6.75 -15.60 -5.35
CA ALA A 105 5.46 -15.96 -5.92
C ALA A 105 5.27 -17.47 -5.97
N LEU A 106 6.28 -18.21 -6.42
CA LEU A 106 6.25 -19.67 -6.43
C LEU A 106 6.15 -20.25 -5.01
N PHE A 107 6.92 -19.73 -4.08
CA PHE A 107 6.85 -20.13 -2.67
C PHE A 107 5.45 -19.87 -2.09
N ALA A 108 4.91 -18.66 -2.29
CA ALA A 108 3.58 -18.29 -1.85
C ALA A 108 2.48 -19.15 -2.49
N PHE A 109 2.62 -19.45 -3.79
CA PHE A 109 1.71 -20.32 -4.52
C PHE A 109 1.67 -21.74 -3.91
N VAL A 110 2.84 -22.38 -3.74
CA VAL A 110 2.96 -23.72 -3.16
C VAL A 110 2.46 -23.73 -1.71
N LEU A 111 2.89 -22.75 -0.93
CA LEU A 111 2.50 -22.64 0.48
C LEU A 111 0.97 -22.47 0.63
N THR A 112 0.36 -21.64 -0.21
CA THR A 112 -1.10 -21.43 -0.21
C THR A 112 -1.84 -22.71 -0.60
N LYS A 113 -1.38 -23.43 -1.62
CA LYS A 113 -1.97 -24.71 -2.02
C LYS A 113 -1.96 -25.75 -0.90
N ILE A 114 -0.94 -25.71 -0.03
CA ILE A 114 -0.83 -26.65 1.11
C ILE A 114 -1.64 -26.14 2.30
N ILE A 115 -1.54 -24.85 2.63
CA ILE A 115 -2.10 -24.30 3.87
C ILE A 115 -3.58 -23.98 3.74
N SER A 116 -4.07 -23.46 2.61
CA SER A 116 -5.46 -23.01 2.51
C SER A 116 -6.47 -24.12 2.76
N PRO A 117 -6.31 -25.37 2.27
CA PRO A 117 -7.25 -26.46 2.57
C PRO A 117 -7.24 -26.92 4.03
N LEU A 118 -6.14 -26.67 4.75
CA LEU A 118 -6.00 -27.02 6.16
C LEU A 118 -6.51 -25.90 7.08
N LEU A 119 -6.27 -24.66 6.71
CA LEU A 119 -6.54 -23.48 7.53
C LEU A 119 -8.00 -23.02 7.42
N LEU A 120 -8.55 -22.94 6.21
CA LEU A 120 -9.89 -22.40 6.00
C LEU A 120 -11.00 -23.20 6.69
N PRO A 121 -11.01 -24.54 6.67
CA PRO A 121 -12.03 -25.31 7.39
C PRO A 121 -11.99 -25.12 8.93
N VAL A 122 -10.85 -24.68 9.48
CA VAL A 122 -10.72 -24.41 10.92
C VAL A 122 -11.26 -23.00 11.26
N ILE A 123 -11.11 -22.04 10.34
CA ILE A 123 -11.48 -20.63 10.58
C ILE A 123 -12.93 -20.35 10.15
N VAL A 124 -13.38 -20.98 9.06
CA VAL A 124 -14.69 -20.71 8.45
C VAL A 124 -15.71 -21.75 8.92
N SER A 125 -16.72 -21.30 9.66
CA SER A 125 -17.75 -22.17 10.22
C SER A 125 -18.73 -22.72 9.17
N SER A 126 -18.98 -21.98 8.07
CA SER A 126 -19.91 -22.39 7.00
C SER A 126 -19.19 -23.23 5.94
N PRO A 127 -19.59 -24.49 5.70
CA PRO A 127 -18.99 -25.32 4.66
C PRO A 127 -19.09 -24.72 3.26
N HIS A 128 -20.23 -24.10 2.93
CA HIS A 128 -20.47 -23.46 1.63
C HIS A 128 -19.55 -22.27 1.38
N ILE A 129 -19.35 -21.41 2.41
CA ILE A 129 -18.42 -20.28 2.32
C ILE A 129 -16.97 -20.77 2.23
N CYS A 130 -16.63 -21.85 2.96
CA CYS A 130 -15.30 -22.44 2.92
C CYS A 130 -14.98 -22.99 1.53
N GLU A 131 -15.89 -23.75 0.91
CA GLU A 131 -15.72 -24.31 -0.44
C GLU A 131 -15.59 -23.20 -1.49
N ALA A 132 -16.44 -22.17 -1.43
CA ALA A 132 -16.38 -21.04 -2.33
C ALA A 132 -15.06 -20.24 -2.15
N ALA A 133 -14.59 -20.05 -0.91
CA ALA A 133 -13.32 -19.38 -0.63
C ALA A 133 -12.12 -20.17 -1.15
N LEU A 134 -12.11 -21.49 -1.01
CA LEU A 134 -11.08 -22.35 -1.60
C LEU A 134 -11.08 -22.25 -3.12
N SER A 135 -12.25 -22.31 -3.75
CA SER A 135 -12.38 -22.14 -5.20
C SER A 135 -11.84 -20.79 -5.68
N TYR A 136 -12.12 -19.70 -4.94
CA TYR A 136 -11.57 -18.37 -5.24
C TYR A 136 -10.04 -18.34 -5.12
N ILE A 137 -9.50 -18.83 -3.99
CA ILE A 137 -8.06 -18.84 -3.73
C ILE A 137 -7.32 -19.66 -4.78
N ASP A 138 -7.85 -20.81 -5.17
CA ASP A 138 -7.24 -21.72 -6.14
C ASP A 138 -6.92 -21.07 -7.48
N TRP A 139 -7.74 -20.13 -7.92
CA TRP A 139 -7.50 -19.35 -9.12
C TRP A 139 -6.78 -18.03 -8.86
N ARG A 140 -7.06 -17.40 -7.70
CA ARG A 140 -6.49 -16.09 -7.37
C ARG A 140 -4.98 -16.11 -7.13
N ILE A 141 -4.46 -17.24 -6.63
CA ILE A 141 -3.01 -17.38 -6.34
C ILE A 141 -2.13 -17.30 -7.58
N PHE A 142 -2.64 -17.58 -8.78
CA PHE A 142 -1.91 -17.32 -10.03
C PHE A 142 -1.59 -15.83 -10.21
N GLY A 143 -2.40 -14.96 -9.64
CA GLY A 143 -2.16 -13.53 -9.61
C GLY A 143 -0.87 -13.13 -8.90
N PHE A 144 -0.32 -13.93 -7.97
CA PHE A 144 0.94 -13.60 -7.31
C PHE A 144 2.10 -13.44 -8.30
N PHE A 145 2.16 -14.25 -9.35
CA PHE A 145 3.21 -14.13 -10.35
C PHE A 145 3.15 -12.78 -11.08
N PHE A 146 1.97 -12.30 -11.37
CA PHE A 146 1.77 -11.05 -12.09
C PHE A 146 1.86 -9.84 -11.16
N SER A 147 1.21 -9.89 -10.01
CA SER A 147 1.21 -8.78 -9.06
C SER A 147 2.61 -8.49 -8.52
N PHE A 148 3.43 -9.50 -8.24
CA PHE A 148 4.80 -9.31 -7.75
C PHE A 148 5.72 -8.71 -8.82
N ILE A 149 5.55 -9.12 -10.08
CA ILE A 149 6.25 -8.46 -11.20
C ILE A 149 5.81 -7.00 -11.33
N ALA A 150 4.50 -6.73 -11.26
CA ALA A 150 3.97 -5.37 -11.31
C ALA A 150 4.51 -4.48 -10.18
N VAL A 151 4.68 -5.02 -8.98
CA VAL A 151 5.31 -4.31 -7.84
C VAL A 151 6.75 -3.89 -8.18
N MET A 152 7.53 -4.71 -8.88
CA MET A 152 8.88 -4.34 -9.31
C MET A 152 8.87 -3.21 -10.34
N PHE A 153 7.95 -3.23 -11.30
CA PHE A 153 7.75 -2.10 -12.23
C PHE A 153 7.34 -0.82 -11.47
N ARG A 154 6.43 -0.92 -10.50
CA ARG A 154 6.06 0.20 -9.63
C ARG A 154 7.29 0.76 -8.91
N ALA A 155 8.12 -0.10 -8.32
CA ALA A 155 9.36 0.30 -7.66
C ALA A 155 10.31 1.04 -8.61
N PHE A 156 10.44 0.58 -9.86
CA PHE A 156 11.23 1.23 -10.90
C PHE A 156 10.67 2.62 -11.24
N PHE A 157 9.38 2.73 -11.56
CA PHE A 157 8.79 4.00 -11.98
C PHE A 157 8.71 5.05 -10.87
N VAL A 158 8.46 4.63 -9.62
CA VAL A 158 8.48 5.54 -8.47
C VAL A 158 9.92 5.95 -8.13
N GLY A 159 10.86 4.99 -8.10
CA GLY A 159 12.27 5.26 -7.80
C GLY A 159 12.95 6.19 -8.80
N THR A 160 12.61 6.06 -10.08
CA THR A 160 13.09 6.94 -11.17
C THR A 160 12.23 8.18 -11.36
N THR A 161 11.21 8.40 -10.53
CA THR A 161 10.29 9.55 -10.58
C THR A 161 9.43 9.66 -11.85
N GLN A 162 9.24 8.55 -12.59
CA GLN A 162 8.46 8.47 -13.83
C GLN A 162 7.04 7.95 -13.59
N THR A 163 6.32 8.54 -12.63
CA THR A 163 5.09 7.97 -12.06
C THR A 163 3.84 8.03 -12.93
N LYS A 164 3.84 8.80 -14.04
CA LYS A 164 2.70 8.89 -14.96
C LYS A 164 2.27 7.53 -15.52
N THR A 165 3.21 6.62 -15.69
CA THR A 165 2.97 5.25 -16.16
C THR A 165 2.05 4.49 -15.22
N LEU A 166 2.12 4.75 -13.91
CA LEU A 166 1.29 4.08 -12.90
C LEU A 166 -0.19 4.38 -13.10
N THR A 167 -0.54 5.64 -13.36
CA THR A 167 -1.93 6.03 -13.65
C THR A 167 -2.48 5.29 -14.88
N LEU A 168 -1.71 5.30 -15.97
CA LEU A 168 -2.13 4.63 -17.21
C LEU A 168 -2.31 3.13 -16.98
N ASN A 169 -1.36 2.50 -16.30
CA ASN A 169 -1.44 1.09 -15.94
C ASN A 169 -2.68 0.78 -15.10
N SER A 170 -2.94 1.55 -14.06
CA SER A 170 -4.07 1.30 -13.17
C SER A 170 -5.42 1.48 -13.87
N VAL A 171 -5.56 2.47 -14.77
CA VAL A 171 -6.76 2.63 -15.59
C VAL A 171 -6.99 1.41 -16.49
N ILE A 172 -5.94 0.95 -17.19
CA ILE A 172 -6.02 -0.23 -18.05
C ILE A 172 -6.38 -1.47 -17.23
N MET A 173 -5.76 -1.64 -16.07
CA MET A 173 -6.02 -2.78 -15.18
C MET A 173 -7.46 -2.80 -14.68
N VAL A 174 -8.02 -1.65 -14.24
CA VAL A 174 -9.42 -1.54 -13.81
C VAL A 174 -10.38 -1.87 -14.96
N LEU A 175 -10.17 -1.30 -16.13
CA LEU A 175 -11.03 -1.57 -17.30
C LEU A 175 -10.97 -3.04 -17.68
N SER A 176 -9.79 -3.64 -17.68
CA SER A 176 -9.61 -5.08 -17.94
C SER A 176 -10.32 -5.94 -16.91
N ASN A 177 -10.20 -5.59 -15.61
CA ASN A 177 -10.87 -6.29 -14.53
C ASN A 177 -12.41 -6.27 -14.70
N VAL A 178 -12.99 -5.08 -15.00
CA VAL A 178 -14.44 -4.96 -15.27
C VAL A 178 -14.87 -5.86 -16.43
N VAL A 179 -14.13 -5.83 -17.54
CA VAL A 179 -14.45 -6.63 -18.74
C VAL A 179 -14.34 -8.13 -18.43
N PHE A 180 -13.25 -8.57 -17.84
CA PHE A 180 -13.06 -9.99 -17.51
C PHE A 180 -14.06 -10.49 -16.48
N ASN A 181 -14.37 -9.72 -15.46
CA ASN A 181 -15.39 -10.07 -14.49
C ASN A 181 -16.78 -10.17 -15.14
N TYR A 182 -17.16 -9.21 -16.00
CA TYR A 182 -18.42 -9.28 -16.72
C TYR A 182 -18.56 -10.55 -17.58
N ILE A 183 -17.49 -10.93 -18.26
CA ILE A 183 -17.47 -12.12 -19.12
C ILE A 183 -17.48 -13.41 -18.30
N LEU A 184 -16.57 -13.54 -17.32
CA LEU A 184 -16.29 -14.81 -16.64
C LEU A 184 -17.24 -15.07 -15.48
N VAL A 185 -17.67 -14.05 -14.73
CA VAL A 185 -18.60 -14.23 -13.63
C VAL A 185 -19.99 -14.60 -14.14
N PHE A 186 -20.48 -13.90 -15.18
CA PHE A 186 -21.83 -14.07 -15.70
C PHE A 186 -21.94 -14.95 -16.94
N GLY A 187 -20.84 -15.44 -17.49
CA GLY A 187 -20.85 -16.33 -18.65
C GLY A 187 -21.33 -15.63 -19.93
N LYS A 188 -20.74 -14.47 -20.27
CA LYS A 188 -21.10 -13.75 -21.50
C LYS A 188 -20.18 -14.12 -22.67
N PHE A 189 -20.63 -13.78 -23.89
CA PHE A 189 -19.86 -14.02 -25.13
C PHE A 189 -19.46 -15.48 -25.37
N GLY A 190 -20.27 -16.43 -24.93
CA GLY A 190 -20.02 -17.86 -25.14
C GLY A 190 -19.13 -18.54 -24.09
N PHE A 191 -18.69 -17.81 -23.08
CA PHE A 191 -17.98 -18.38 -21.93
C PHE A 191 -18.97 -18.95 -20.90
N PRO A 192 -18.60 -20.01 -20.17
CA PRO A 192 -19.41 -20.51 -19.04
C PRO A 192 -19.43 -19.50 -17.89
N ALA A 193 -20.54 -19.45 -17.16
CA ALA A 193 -20.64 -18.66 -15.93
C ALA A 193 -19.85 -19.36 -14.82
N LEU A 194 -18.70 -18.79 -14.46
CA LEU A 194 -17.79 -19.35 -13.46
C LEU A 194 -18.02 -18.78 -12.05
N GLY A 195 -18.95 -17.81 -11.88
CA GLY A 195 -19.25 -17.23 -10.58
C GLY A 195 -18.01 -16.67 -9.88
N ILE A 196 -17.77 -17.13 -8.64
CA ILE A 196 -16.65 -16.67 -7.81
C ILE A 196 -15.27 -17.03 -8.40
N ALA A 197 -15.13 -18.19 -9.03
CA ALA A 197 -13.90 -18.56 -9.74
C ALA A 197 -13.63 -17.60 -10.91
N GLY A 198 -14.69 -17.18 -11.60
CA GLY A 198 -14.62 -16.19 -12.69
C GLY A 198 -14.06 -14.83 -12.22
N ALA A 199 -14.44 -14.37 -11.03
CA ALA A 199 -13.89 -13.14 -10.44
C ALA A 199 -12.39 -13.29 -10.10
N ALA A 200 -11.97 -14.42 -9.55
CA ALA A 200 -10.57 -14.70 -9.24
C ALA A 200 -9.70 -14.74 -10.49
N ILE A 201 -10.18 -15.42 -11.54
CA ILE A 201 -9.51 -15.50 -12.86
C ILE A 201 -9.47 -14.10 -13.49
N GLY A 202 -10.59 -13.37 -13.48
CA GLY A 202 -10.69 -12.01 -14.04
C GLY A 202 -9.70 -11.04 -13.42
N SER A 203 -9.56 -11.05 -12.10
CA SER A 203 -8.59 -10.22 -11.37
C SER A 203 -7.15 -10.64 -11.68
N SER A 204 -6.85 -11.95 -11.77
CA SER A 204 -5.52 -12.44 -12.15
C SER A 204 -5.16 -12.09 -13.59
N LEU A 205 -6.12 -12.14 -14.53
CA LEU A 205 -5.93 -11.70 -15.91
C LEU A 205 -5.73 -10.19 -16.02
N ALA A 206 -6.42 -9.38 -15.21
CA ALA A 206 -6.20 -7.94 -15.17
C ALA A 206 -4.77 -7.60 -14.68
N GLU A 207 -4.24 -8.34 -13.72
CA GLU A 207 -2.83 -8.22 -13.29
C GLU A 207 -1.86 -8.65 -14.40
N LEU A 208 -2.16 -9.69 -15.17
CA LEU A 208 -1.38 -10.06 -16.36
C LEU A 208 -1.37 -8.93 -17.40
N VAL A 209 -2.53 -8.32 -17.70
CA VAL A 209 -2.62 -7.18 -18.60
C VAL A 209 -1.77 -6.01 -18.08
N SER A 210 -1.78 -5.76 -16.78
CA SER A 210 -0.91 -4.76 -16.14
C SER A 210 0.57 -5.04 -16.42
N VAL A 211 1.03 -6.27 -16.24
CA VAL A 211 2.43 -6.64 -16.51
C VAL A 211 2.77 -6.47 -17.99
N VAL A 212 1.91 -6.93 -18.90
CA VAL A 212 2.10 -6.76 -20.34
C VAL A 212 2.18 -5.27 -20.72
N PHE A 213 1.30 -4.44 -20.15
CA PHE A 213 1.36 -2.99 -20.34
C PHE A 213 2.69 -2.41 -19.86
N PHE A 214 3.14 -2.75 -18.66
CA PHE A 214 4.42 -2.27 -18.12
C PHE A 214 5.60 -2.66 -19.01
N ILE A 215 5.65 -3.90 -19.48
CA ILE A 215 6.70 -4.38 -20.39
C ILE A 215 6.68 -3.58 -21.70
N LEU A 216 5.52 -3.45 -22.36
CA LEU A 216 5.37 -2.74 -23.63
C LEU A 216 5.69 -1.25 -23.47
N TYR A 217 5.22 -0.62 -22.39
CA TYR A 217 5.50 0.79 -22.11
C TYR A 217 6.99 1.02 -21.86
N THR A 218 7.61 0.17 -21.04
CA THR A 218 9.05 0.25 -20.74
C THR A 218 9.86 0.10 -22.02
N TYR A 219 9.54 -0.88 -22.86
CA TYR A 219 10.23 -1.10 -24.14
C TYR A 219 10.12 0.09 -25.09
N ARG A 220 8.97 0.77 -25.13
CA ARG A 220 8.71 1.86 -26.09
C ARG A 220 9.06 3.26 -25.59
N ARG A 221 9.07 3.50 -24.29
CA ARG A 221 9.11 4.86 -23.72
C ARG A 221 10.26 5.08 -22.73
N VAL A 222 10.92 4.04 -22.28
CA VAL A 222 12.05 4.13 -21.36
C VAL A 222 13.34 3.91 -22.13
N ASP A 223 14.37 4.69 -21.81
CA ASP A 223 15.71 4.47 -22.36
C ASP A 223 16.34 3.24 -21.68
N LEU A 224 16.21 2.09 -22.36
CA LEU A 224 16.66 0.80 -21.86
C LEU A 224 18.18 0.74 -21.67
N VAL A 225 18.93 1.42 -22.54
CA VAL A 225 20.41 1.45 -22.47
C VAL A 225 20.85 2.21 -21.24
N LYS A 226 20.25 3.39 -21.03
CA LYS A 226 20.52 4.25 -19.87
C LYS A 226 20.33 3.49 -18.54
N TYR A 227 19.24 2.75 -18.41
CA TYR A 227 18.89 2.07 -17.17
C TYR A 227 19.40 0.62 -17.08
N GLY A 228 20.19 0.16 -18.06
CA GLY A 228 20.72 -1.21 -18.04
C GLY A 228 19.65 -2.30 -18.18
N LEU A 229 18.55 -1.99 -18.87
CA LEU A 229 17.40 -2.90 -19.04
C LEU A 229 17.41 -3.68 -20.36
N VAL A 230 18.40 -3.47 -21.22
CA VAL A 230 18.48 -4.10 -22.57
C VAL A 230 18.57 -5.62 -22.46
N HIS A 231 19.39 -6.13 -21.56
CA HIS A 231 19.61 -7.54 -21.36
C HIS A 231 19.38 -7.94 -19.90
N PRO A 232 18.70 -9.07 -19.64
CA PRO A 232 18.58 -9.62 -18.31
C PRO A 232 19.98 -9.89 -17.72
N VAL A 233 20.21 -9.40 -16.51
CA VAL A 233 21.45 -9.61 -15.79
C VAL A 233 21.46 -11.01 -15.16
N ARG A 234 22.59 -11.70 -15.14
CA ARG A 234 22.69 -13.00 -14.46
C ARG A 234 22.34 -12.88 -12.98
N TYR A 235 21.64 -13.90 -12.47
CA TYR A 235 21.36 -14.00 -11.04
C TYR A 235 22.64 -13.94 -10.20
N SER A 236 22.64 -13.13 -9.17
CA SER A 236 23.77 -12.97 -8.25
C SER A 236 23.26 -12.90 -6.81
N TRP A 237 23.55 -13.94 -6.03
CA TRP A 237 23.18 -13.98 -4.61
C TRP A 237 23.77 -12.82 -3.81
N CYS A 238 24.99 -12.39 -4.12
CA CYS A 238 25.65 -11.28 -3.43
C CYS A 238 24.86 -9.96 -3.61
N LYS A 239 24.37 -9.69 -4.83
CA LYS A 239 23.57 -8.50 -5.14
C LYS A 239 22.18 -8.60 -4.50
N LEU A 240 21.55 -9.76 -4.60
CA LEU A 240 20.26 -10.00 -3.97
C LEU A 240 20.34 -9.87 -2.45
N ARG A 241 21.37 -10.39 -1.80
CA ARG A 241 21.58 -10.24 -0.35
C ARG A 241 21.64 -8.77 0.07
N ARG A 242 22.33 -7.92 -0.70
CA ARG A 242 22.36 -6.46 -0.43
C ARG A 242 20.96 -5.83 -0.56
N MET A 243 20.17 -6.27 -1.52
CA MET A 243 18.78 -5.82 -1.63
C MET A 243 17.95 -6.30 -0.45
N LEU A 244 18.12 -7.54 -0.02
CA LEU A 244 17.43 -8.11 1.13
C LEU A 244 17.80 -7.40 2.45
N ASP A 245 19.02 -6.91 2.62
CA ASP A 245 19.40 -6.12 3.80
C ASP A 245 18.53 -4.86 3.98
N VAL A 246 17.99 -4.31 2.91
CA VAL A 246 17.05 -3.18 2.93
C VAL A 246 15.60 -3.67 2.91
N SER A 247 15.27 -4.61 2.02
CA SER A 247 13.88 -5.01 1.74
C SER A 247 13.29 -5.96 2.78
N PHE A 248 14.10 -6.76 3.46
CA PHE A 248 13.62 -7.71 4.47
C PHE A 248 12.87 -7.01 5.62
N TRP A 249 13.40 -5.90 6.09
CA TRP A 249 12.77 -5.14 7.18
C TRP A 249 11.45 -4.52 6.75
N THR A 250 11.35 -4.03 5.51
CA THR A 250 10.10 -3.49 4.97
C THR A 250 9.06 -4.59 4.69
N MET A 251 9.47 -5.81 4.32
CA MET A 251 8.58 -6.95 4.18
C MET A 251 7.90 -7.31 5.51
N ILE A 252 8.71 -7.54 6.55
CA ILE A 252 8.19 -7.91 7.87
C ILE A 252 7.36 -6.77 8.46
N GLN A 253 7.82 -5.53 8.32
CA GLN A 253 7.12 -4.36 8.81
C GLN A 253 5.71 -4.25 8.22
N ASN A 254 5.55 -4.35 6.90
CA ASN A 254 4.23 -4.27 6.26
C ASN A 254 3.29 -5.38 6.72
N PHE A 255 3.81 -6.60 6.89
CA PHE A 255 3.02 -7.72 7.40
C PHE A 255 2.55 -7.49 8.83
N ILE A 256 3.45 -7.07 9.74
CA ILE A 256 3.11 -6.83 11.15
C ILE A 256 2.16 -5.63 11.29
N SER A 257 2.38 -4.54 10.55
CA SER A 257 1.52 -3.36 10.60
C SER A 257 0.09 -3.69 10.17
N LEU A 258 -0.07 -4.45 9.07
CA LEU A 258 -1.38 -4.93 8.64
C LEU A 258 -2.03 -5.85 9.69
N SER A 259 -1.27 -6.78 10.26
CA SER A 259 -1.77 -7.71 11.27
C SER A 259 -2.21 -6.99 12.54
N THR A 260 -1.45 -5.98 12.99
CA THR A 260 -1.78 -5.17 14.17
C THR A 260 -3.03 -4.32 13.93
N TRP A 261 -3.16 -3.76 12.71
CA TRP A 261 -4.36 -3.03 12.33
C TRP A 261 -5.60 -3.94 12.31
N PHE A 262 -5.46 -5.18 11.82
CA PHE A 262 -6.53 -6.17 11.88
C PHE A 262 -6.91 -6.55 13.32
N LEU A 263 -5.95 -6.58 14.23
CA LEU A 263 -6.18 -6.82 15.66
C LEU A 263 -7.13 -5.78 16.29
N PHE A 264 -7.08 -4.53 15.84
CA PHE A 264 -8.02 -3.50 16.27
C PHE A 264 -9.48 -3.88 15.97
N PHE A 265 -9.76 -4.38 14.75
CA PHE A 265 -11.11 -4.82 14.40
C PHE A 265 -11.56 -6.02 15.21
N LEU A 266 -10.65 -6.96 15.48
CA LEU A 266 -10.93 -8.11 16.31
C LEU A 266 -11.31 -7.70 17.74
N PHE A 267 -10.63 -6.71 18.30
CA PHE A 267 -10.96 -6.20 19.62
C PHE A 267 -12.29 -5.45 19.63
N VAL A 268 -12.58 -4.65 18.60
CA VAL A 268 -13.86 -3.93 18.49
C VAL A 268 -15.04 -4.89 18.35
N GLU A 269 -14.86 -6.06 17.72
CA GLU A 269 -15.89 -7.09 17.64
C GLU A 269 -16.39 -7.53 19.04
N HIS A 270 -15.50 -7.58 20.04
CA HIS A 270 -15.86 -7.91 21.40
C HIS A 270 -16.75 -6.85 22.11
N LEU A 271 -16.89 -5.65 21.54
CA LEU A 271 -17.84 -4.64 22.00
C LEU A 271 -19.26 -4.83 21.42
N GLY A 272 -19.42 -5.77 20.46
CA GLY A 272 -20.69 -6.14 19.86
C GLY A 272 -20.81 -5.76 18.39
N GLU A 273 -21.83 -6.30 17.74
CA GLU A 273 -22.09 -6.18 16.29
C GLU A 273 -22.25 -4.72 15.83
N ARG A 274 -22.93 -3.89 16.64
CA ARG A 274 -23.14 -2.47 16.34
C ARG A 274 -21.81 -1.70 16.34
N ALA A 275 -20.92 -1.98 17.29
CA ALA A 275 -19.60 -1.38 17.38
C ALA A 275 -18.75 -1.72 16.14
N LEU A 276 -18.79 -2.98 15.71
CA LEU A 276 -18.11 -3.44 14.50
C LEU A 276 -18.69 -2.80 13.24
N ALA A 277 -20.01 -2.68 13.13
CA ALA A 277 -20.69 -2.04 12.00
C ALA A 277 -20.30 -0.56 11.87
N VAL A 278 -20.32 0.21 12.98
CA VAL A 278 -19.86 1.61 13.03
C VAL A 278 -18.40 1.71 12.56
N THR A 279 -17.53 0.84 13.11
CA THR A 279 -16.11 0.82 12.77
C THR A 279 -15.89 0.52 11.29
N ASN A 280 -16.63 -0.42 10.69
CA ASN A 280 -16.51 -0.74 9.27
C ASN A 280 -16.91 0.44 8.37
N VAL A 281 -17.98 1.17 8.72
CA VAL A 281 -18.40 2.35 7.94
C VAL A 281 -17.33 3.44 8.02
N VAL A 282 -16.84 3.77 9.21
CA VAL A 282 -15.78 4.78 9.40
C VAL A 282 -14.49 4.37 8.69
N ARG A 283 -14.11 3.09 8.74
CA ARG A 283 -12.95 2.54 8.01
C ARG A 283 -13.04 2.78 6.50
N ASN A 284 -14.19 2.51 5.90
CA ASN A 284 -14.37 2.69 4.46
C ASN A 284 -14.20 4.17 4.06
N ILE A 285 -14.73 5.08 4.88
CA ILE A 285 -14.56 6.52 4.68
C ILE A 285 -13.10 6.93 4.86
N SER A 286 -12.41 6.38 5.86
CA SER A 286 -11.01 6.70 6.18
C SER A 286 -10.01 6.28 5.10
N GLY A 287 -10.38 5.32 4.25
CA GLY A 287 -9.52 4.82 3.18
C GLY A 287 -9.11 5.91 2.17
N ILE A 288 -10.02 6.84 1.83
CA ILE A 288 -9.73 7.87 0.83
C ILE A 288 -8.66 8.88 1.32
N PRO A 289 -8.82 9.53 2.51
CA PRO A 289 -7.77 10.38 3.06
C PRO A 289 -6.43 9.64 3.27
N PHE A 290 -6.49 8.37 3.69
CA PHE A 290 -5.29 7.55 3.86
C PHE A 290 -4.53 7.34 2.54
N MET A 291 -5.22 7.14 1.40
CA MET A 291 -4.58 7.01 0.09
C MET A 291 -3.84 8.29 -0.33
N VAL A 292 -4.39 9.46 0.00
CA VAL A 292 -3.68 10.73 -0.22
C VAL A 292 -2.39 10.76 0.57
N VAL A 293 -2.45 10.43 1.87
CA VAL A 293 -1.27 10.39 2.74
C VAL A 293 -0.24 9.37 2.21
N ALA A 294 -0.68 8.17 1.82
CA ALA A 294 0.19 7.12 1.30
C ALA A 294 0.90 7.52 0.00
N ALA A 295 0.23 8.25 -0.90
CA ALA A 295 0.83 8.76 -2.13
C ALA A 295 1.95 9.75 -1.83
N PHE A 296 1.72 10.72 -0.92
CA PHE A 296 2.77 11.66 -0.51
C PHE A 296 3.88 10.99 0.28
N ALA A 297 3.58 10.01 1.12
CA ALA A 297 4.56 9.26 1.88
C ALA A 297 5.49 8.44 0.97
N SER A 298 4.94 7.72 -0.02
CA SER A 298 5.70 6.97 -1.02
C SER A 298 6.59 7.89 -1.87
N THR A 299 6.04 9.04 -2.30
CA THR A 299 6.80 10.08 -3.03
C THR A 299 7.94 10.62 -2.18
N CYS A 300 7.68 10.92 -0.91
CA CYS A 300 8.69 11.42 0.03
C CYS A 300 9.84 10.43 0.20
N SER A 301 9.54 9.13 0.37
CA SER A 301 10.56 8.08 0.47
C SER A 301 11.47 8.04 -0.76
N ALA A 302 10.91 8.09 -1.96
CA ALA A 302 11.66 8.08 -3.21
C ALA A 302 12.52 9.34 -3.36
N LEU A 303 11.95 10.53 -3.09
CA LEU A 303 12.69 11.79 -3.22
C LEU A 303 13.79 11.95 -2.17
N VAL A 304 13.56 11.50 -0.93
CA VAL A 304 14.60 11.48 0.11
C VAL A 304 15.76 10.60 -0.32
N SER A 305 15.48 9.39 -0.85
CA SER A 305 16.54 8.50 -1.33
C SER A 305 17.31 9.09 -2.52
N ASN A 306 16.62 9.72 -3.48
CA ASN A 306 17.24 10.45 -4.59
C ASN A 306 18.13 11.63 -4.10
N LEU A 307 17.66 12.42 -3.14
CA LEU A 307 18.42 13.54 -2.58
C LEU A 307 19.72 13.06 -1.91
N ILE A 308 19.64 12.00 -1.11
CA ILE A 308 20.83 11.45 -0.47
C ILE A 308 21.80 10.88 -1.52
N GLY A 309 21.28 10.19 -2.54
CA GLY A 309 22.09 9.69 -3.66
C GLY A 309 22.80 10.82 -4.42
N SER A 310 22.17 11.99 -4.56
CA SER A 310 22.78 13.16 -5.19
C SER A 310 23.66 14.02 -4.26
N GLY A 311 23.93 13.57 -3.03
CA GLY A 311 24.73 14.29 -2.04
C GLY A 311 24.05 15.53 -1.44
N ARG A 312 22.70 15.64 -1.54
CA ARG A 312 21.93 16.81 -1.08
C ARG A 312 21.13 16.49 0.20
N GLU A 313 21.82 15.99 1.19
CA GLU A 313 21.24 15.58 2.46
C GLU A 313 20.65 16.76 3.27
N ASP A 314 21.18 17.97 3.08
CA ASP A 314 20.71 19.21 3.66
C ASP A 314 19.26 19.53 3.27
N MET A 315 18.81 19.09 2.09
CA MET A 315 17.48 19.33 1.57
C MET A 315 16.41 18.36 2.07
N VAL A 316 16.79 17.27 2.72
CA VAL A 316 15.88 16.20 3.15
C VAL A 316 14.78 16.74 4.07
N MET A 317 15.14 17.47 5.14
CA MET A 317 14.16 17.98 6.09
C MET A 317 13.20 19.01 5.50
N SER A 318 13.68 19.84 4.56
CA SER A 318 12.82 20.80 3.86
C SER A 318 11.84 20.12 2.92
N THR A 319 12.30 19.07 2.22
CA THR A 319 11.48 18.25 1.33
C THR A 319 10.38 17.52 2.11
N ILE A 320 10.70 16.93 3.26
CA ILE A 320 9.70 16.27 4.14
C ILE A 320 8.62 17.26 4.57
N ARG A 321 9.00 18.43 5.08
CA ARG A 321 8.05 19.48 5.49
C ARG A 321 7.15 19.94 4.35
N GLN A 322 7.69 19.99 3.13
CA GLN A 322 6.92 20.37 1.95
C GLN A 322 5.88 19.29 1.59
N HIS A 323 6.23 18.00 1.69
CA HIS A 323 5.28 16.90 1.51
C HIS A 323 4.15 16.96 2.53
N VAL A 324 4.46 17.19 3.81
CA VAL A 324 3.45 17.35 4.86
C VAL A 324 2.51 18.51 4.55
N ARG A 325 3.05 19.66 4.15
CA ARG A 325 2.23 20.83 3.78
C ARG A 325 1.30 20.52 2.61
N LEU A 326 1.79 19.88 1.56
CA LEU A 326 0.98 19.54 0.38
C LEU A 326 -0.08 18.48 0.71
N ALA A 327 0.25 17.48 1.51
CA ALA A 327 -0.71 16.49 1.98
C ALA A 327 -1.83 17.17 2.80
N PHE A 328 -1.49 18.07 3.71
CA PHE A 328 -2.48 18.84 4.47
C PHE A 328 -3.39 19.70 3.61
N MET A 329 -2.87 20.31 2.54
CA MET A 329 -3.67 21.12 1.61
C MET A 329 -4.80 20.31 0.94
N ILE A 330 -4.67 18.99 0.85
CA ILE A 330 -5.68 18.11 0.26
C ILE A 330 -6.51 17.43 1.35
N VAL A 331 -5.85 16.85 2.36
CA VAL A 331 -6.51 16.02 3.37
C VAL A 331 -7.37 16.85 4.32
N LEU A 332 -6.90 18.02 4.79
CA LEU A 332 -7.66 18.81 5.77
C LEU A 332 -8.98 19.35 5.22
N PRO A 333 -9.06 19.92 3.99
CA PRO A 333 -10.36 20.27 3.41
C PRO A 333 -11.29 19.08 3.25
N MET A 334 -10.74 17.90 2.87
CA MET A 334 -11.52 16.67 2.70
C MET A 334 -12.14 16.20 4.02
N VAL A 335 -11.33 16.05 5.09
CA VAL A 335 -11.87 15.65 6.40
C VAL A 335 -12.72 16.75 7.03
N GLY A 336 -12.47 18.03 6.71
CA GLY A 336 -13.34 19.15 7.06
C GLY A 336 -14.73 19.00 6.45
N CYS A 337 -14.85 18.61 5.19
CA CYS A 337 -16.14 18.28 4.57
C CYS A 337 -16.82 17.10 5.26
N PHE A 338 -16.07 16.07 5.64
CA PHE A 338 -16.63 14.91 6.37
C PHE A 338 -17.18 15.32 7.74
N ALA A 339 -16.48 16.20 8.45
CA ALA A 339 -16.90 16.70 9.75
C ALA A 339 -18.13 17.63 9.67
N LEU A 340 -18.24 18.45 8.61
CA LEU A 340 -19.35 19.38 8.40
C LEU A 340 -20.63 18.69 7.90
N PHE A 341 -20.47 17.65 7.08
CA PHE A 341 -21.59 16.94 6.46
C PHE A 341 -21.60 15.43 6.80
N PRO A 342 -21.50 15.04 8.10
CA PRO A 342 -21.31 13.65 8.48
C PRO A 342 -22.46 12.75 8.02
N LYS A 343 -23.72 13.23 8.10
CA LYS A 343 -24.89 12.44 7.68
C LYS A 343 -24.88 12.12 6.18
N VAL A 344 -24.43 13.04 5.35
CA VAL A 344 -24.35 12.84 3.90
C VAL A 344 -23.26 11.80 3.57
N ILE A 345 -22.10 11.94 4.19
CA ILE A 345 -20.97 11.04 3.96
C ILE A 345 -21.27 9.62 4.45
N LEU A 346 -21.82 9.48 5.65
CA LEU A 346 -22.24 8.19 6.21
C LEU A 346 -23.39 7.58 5.40
N GLY A 347 -24.32 8.40 4.91
CA GLY A 347 -25.45 7.96 4.08
C GLY A 347 -25.06 7.36 2.74
N VAL A 348 -23.84 7.58 2.25
CA VAL A 348 -23.31 6.87 1.08
C VAL A 348 -23.11 5.37 1.34
N TYR A 349 -22.82 5.01 2.60
CA TYR A 349 -22.48 3.65 2.99
C TYR A 349 -23.60 2.88 3.66
N THR A 350 -24.55 3.56 4.28
CA THR A 350 -25.68 2.93 4.98
C THR A 350 -26.93 3.80 4.96
N ASN A 351 -28.10 3.16 4.83
CA ASN A 351 -29.41 3.82 4.89
C ASN A 351 -30.08 3.68 6.26
N ILE A 352 -29.40 3.11 7.25
CA ILE A 352 -29.93 2.86 8.60
C ILE A 352 -29.71 4.11 9.47
N PRO A 353 -30.78 4.89 9.82
CA PRO A 353 -30.62 6.16 10.53
C PRO A 353 -29.91 6.02 11.87
N ASP A 354 -30.23 4.97 12.64
CA ASP A 354 -29.63 4.69 13.94
C ASP A 354 -28.14 4.39 13.85
N LEU A 355 -27.71 3.70 12.78
CA LEU A 355 -26.30 3.41 12.55
C LEU A 355 -25.54 4.68 12.14
N ILE A 356 -26.17 5.53 11.31
CA ILE A 356 -25.61 6.83 10.94
C ILE A 356 -25.40 7.68 12.20
N ALA A 357 -26.41 7.77 13.07
CA ALA A 357 -26.32 8.54 14.31
C ALA A 357 -25.20 8.02 15.23
N ALA A 358 -25.07 6.71 15.36
CA ALA A 358 -24.03 6.07 16.17
C ALA A 358 -22.60 6.25 15.58
N ALA A 359 -22.47 6.39 14.27
CA ALA A 359 -21.18 6.53 13.61
C ALA A 359 -20.64 7.97 13.62
N ILE A 360 -21.48 9.00 13.80
CA ILE A 360 -21.06 10.41 13.78
C ILE A 360 -19.93 10.71 14.77
N PRO A 361 -20.00 10.34 16.07
CA PRO A 361 -18.93 10.62 17.02
C PRO A 361 -17.59 9.99 16.59
N SER A 362 -17.61 8.74 16.12
CA SER A 362 -16.43 8.04 15.64
C SER A 362 -15.85 8.71 14.38
N LEU A 363 -16.69 9.19 13.48
CA LEU A 363 -16.26 9.94 12.30
C LEU A 363 -15.60 11.27 12.69
N TRP A 364 -16.13 12.00 13.67
CA TRP A 364 -15.52 13.25 14.13
C TRP A 364 -14.15 13.01 14.77
N VAL A 365 -14.03 11.98 15.59
CA VAL A 365 -12.71 11.59 16.13
C VAL A 365 -11.75 11.27 14.98
N TYR A 366 -12.19 10.46 14.00
CA TYR A 366 -11.38 10.16 12.83
C TYR A 366 -10.96 11.42 12.07
N CYS A 367 -11.84 12.41 11.87
CA CYS A 367 -11.52 13.64 11.13
C CYS A 367 -10.33 14.43 11.72
N THR A 368 -10.00 14.23 12.99
CA THR A 368 -8.85 14.85 13.63
C THR A 368 -7.56 14.02 13.53
N THR A 369 -7.64 12.72 13.21
CA THR A 369 -6.48 11.82 13.15
C THR A 369 -5.45 12.22 12.07
N PRO A 370 -5.83 12.74 10.88
CA PRO A 370 -4.86 13.13 9.86
C PRO A 370 -3.87 14.21 10.30
N LEU A 371 -4.20 15.00 11.34
CA LEU A 371 -3.27 15.98 11.90
C LEU A 371 -1.97 15.32 12.41
N LEU A 372 -2.05 14.08 12.87
CA LEU A 372 -0.91 13.31 13.38
C LEU A 372 -0.49 12.20 12.41
N ILE A 373 -1.44 11.50 11.80
CA ILE A 373 -1.16 10.38 10.89
C ILE A 373 -0.48 10.85 9.61
N ALA A 374 -0.90 11.97 9.01
CA ALA A 374 -0.30 12.43 7.76
C ALA A 374 1.19 12.79 7.93
N PRO A 375 1.58 13.66 8.87
CA PRO A 375 3.00 13.90 9.11
C PRO A 375 3.70 12.63 9.63
N GLY A 376 3.08 11.84 10.51
CA GLY A 376 3.65 10.59 11.02
C GLY A 376 4.08 9.64 9.93
N ASN A 377 3.18 9.31 8.99
CA ASN A 377 3.48 8.42 7.87
C ASN A 377 4.51 9.01 6.90
N ILE A 378 4.46 10.31 6.60
CA ILE A 378 5.42 10.96 5.71
C ILE A 378 6.83 10.93 6.33
N TYR A 379 6.96 11.25 7.61
CA TYR A 379 8.26 11.17 8.32
C TYR A 379 8.74 9.72 8.42
N PHE A 380 7.86 8.78 8.67
CA PHE A 380 8.19 7.36 8.72
C PHE A 380 8.74 6.83 7.38
N GLN A 381 8.05 7.14 6.28
CA GLN A 381 8.49 6.76 4.94
C GLN A 381 9.78 7.51 4.54
N ALA A 382 10.00 8.72 5.05
CA ALA A 382 11.27 9.42 4.89
C ALA A 382 12.41 8.69 5.61
N VAL A 383 12.20 8.17 6.83
CA VAL A 383 13.19 7.32 7.53
C VAL A 383 13.52 6.11 6.68
N SER A 384 12.53 5.41 6.13
CA SER A 384 12.74 4.27 5.21
C SER A 384 13.54 4.71 3.98
N GLY A 385 13.21 5.88 3.39
CA GLY A 385 13.88 6.48 2.24
C GLY A 385 15.36 6.82 2.49
N THR A 386 15.79 6.98 3.75
CA THR A 386 17.24 7.11 4.06
C THR A 386 18.02 5.83 3.78
N GLY A 387 17.34 4.70 3.54
CA GLY A 387 17.93 3.37 3.42
C GLY A 387 18.11 2.65 4.76
N ASN A 388 17.78 3.29 5.89
CA ASN A 388 17.86 2.67 7.20
C ASN A 388 16.53 2.00 7.60
N THR A 389 16.08 1.07 6.75
CA THR A 389 14.81 0.35 6.91
C THR A 389 14.75 -0.46 8.20
N ARG A 390 15.88 -0.97 8.71
CA ARG A 390 15.95 -1.62 10.02
C ARG A 390 15.56 -0.65 11.16
N LYS A 391 16.01 0.60 11.10
CA LYS A 391 15.63 1.60 12.10
C LYS A 391 14.16 1.99 11.95
N ALA A 392 13.68 2.16 10.71
CA ALA A 392 12.25 2.38 10.46
C ALA A 392 11.40 1.26 11.08
N PHE A 393 11.78 -0.01 10.84
CA PHE A 393 11.14 -1.17 11.45
C PHE A 393 11.12 -1.10 12.99
N ILE A 394 12.26 -0.78 13.63
CA ILE A 394 12.31 -0.69 15.09
C ILE A 394 11.39 0.42 15.63
N LEU A 395 11.39 1.61 14.97
CA LEU A 395 10.52 2.72 15.38
C LEU A 395 9.03 2.33 15.24
N GLU A 396 8.69 1.63 14.16
CA GLU A 396 7.34 1.09 13.96
C GLU A 396 6.97 0.07 15.03
N MET A 397 7.87 -0.88 15.35
CA MET A 397 7.58 -1.90 16.39
C MET A 397 7.34 -1.26 17.76
N VAL A 398 8.12 -0.24 18.12
CA VAL A 398 7.88 0.53 19.36
C VAL A 398 6.51 1.21 19.30
N THR A 399 6.17 1.85 18.18
CA THR A 399 4.87 2.50 18.00
C THR A 399 3.72 1.51 18.10
N LEU A 400 3.82 0.36 17.41
CA LEU A 400 2.80 -0.68 17.44
C LEU A 400 2.64 -1.32 18.82
N SER A 401 3.71 -1.39 19.62
CA SER A 401 3.62 -1.86 21.00
C SER A 401 2.77 -0.91 21.86
N PHE A 402 2.99 0.41 21.75
CA PHE A 402 2.14 1.40 22.42
C PHE A 402 0.70 1.39 21.91
N TYR A 403 0.52 1.27 20.60
CA TYR A 403 -0.79 1.16 19.97
C TYR A 403 -1.54 -0.07 20.48
N THR A 404 -0.91 -1.24 20.47
CA THR A 404 -1.52 -2.50 20.93
C THR A 404 -1.87 -2.45 22.41
N LEU A 405 -0.98 -1.90 23.24
CA LEU A 405 -1.27 -1.71 24.65
C LEU A 405 -2.48 -0.79 24.85
N TYR A 406 -2.53 0.31 24.10
CA TYR A 406 -3.64 1.27 24.18
C TYR A 406 -4.97 0.63 23.78
N ILE A 407 -5.06 -0.07 22.63
CA ILE A 407 -6.30 -0.73 22.20
C ILE A 407 -6.69 -1.85 23.17
N TYR A 408 -5.74 -2.57 23.73
CA TYR A 408 -6.03 -3.58 24.74
C TYR A 408 -6.68 -2.96 26.00
N VAL A 409 -6.09 -1.89 26.53
CA VAL A 409 -6.63 -1.22 27.72
C VAL A 409 -7.99 -0.59 27.44
N THR A 410 -8.14 0.15 26.36
CA THR A 410 -9.37 0.92 26.07
C THR A 410 -10.53 0.02 25.63
N ILE A 411 -10.26 -1.03 24.86
CA ILE A 411 -11.30 -1.87 24.28
C ILE A 411 -11.58 -3.09 25.16
N GLN A 412 -10.54 -3.83 25.56
CA GLN A 412 -10.74 -5.10 26.30
C GLN A 412 -10.94 -4.89 27.80
N HIS A 413 -10.21 -3.94 28.40
CA HIS A 413 -10.27 -3.76 29.85
C HIS A 413 -11.30 -2.72 30.26
N LEU A 414 -11.28 -1.51 29.70
CA LEU A 414 -12.18 -0.41 30.05
C LEU A 414 -13.50 -0.44 29.26
N ARG A 415 -13.57 -1.15 28.15
CA ARG A 415 -14.74 -1.27 27.26
C ARG A 415 -15.35 0.10 26.91
N PHE A 416 -14.50 1.03 26.49
CA PHE A 416 -14.94 2.35 26.08
C PHE A 416 -15.80 2.29 24.82
N ASP A 417 -16.60 3.35 24.62
CA ASP A 417 -17.38 3.51 23.40
C ASP A 417 -16.50 3.58 22.15
N VAL A 418 -17.04 3.18 20.99
CA VAL A 418 -16.33 3.07 19.71
C VAL A 418 -15.60 4.37 19.33
N ALA A 419 -16.18 5.53 19.62
CA ALA A 419 -15.55 6.81 19.35
C ALA A 419 -14.20 6.94 20.08
N TRP A 420 -14.12 6.50 21.34
CA TRP A 420 -12.87 6.47 22.09
C TRP A 420 -11.87 5.44 21.56
N CYS A 421 -12.36 4.32 21.02
CA CYS A 421 -11.48 3.33 20.40
C CYS A 421 -10.70 3.91 19.21
N TRP A 422 -11.33 4.78 18.43
CA TRP A 422 -10.68 5.46 17.28
C TRP A 422 -9.59 6.46 17.68
N THR A 423 -9.50 6.85 18.96
CA THR A 423 -8.37 7.67 19.43
C THR A 423 -7.04 6.92 19.42
N SER A 424 -7.05 5.58 19.28
CA SER A 424 -5.85 4.78 19.07
C SER A 424 -5.02 5.25 17.86
N GLU A 425 -5.68 5.76 16.81
CA GLU A 425 -5.02 6.31 15.64
C GLU A 425 -4.20 7.59 15.97
N HIS A 426 -4.64 8.38 16.97
CA HIS A 426 -3.88 9.53 17.45
C HIS A 426 -2.62 9.08 18.21
N VAL A 427 -2.75 8.02 19.02
CA VAL A 427 -1.61 7.44 19.74
C VAL A 427 -0.57 6.92 18.75
N TYR A 428 -1.02 6.17 17.73
CA TYR A 428 -0.14 5.70 16.65
C TYR A 428 0.54 6.89 15.95
N GLY A 429 -0.25 7.84 15.44
CA GLY A 429 0.26 9.00 14.72
C GLY A 429 1.23 9.85 15.52
N PHE A 430 0.94 10.08 16.80
CA PHE A 430 1.82 10.84 17.69
C PHE A 430 3.14 10.12 17.95
N CYS A 431 3.09 8.84 18.32
CA CYS A 431 4.29 8.06 18.59
C CYS A 431 5.20 7.96 17.37
N ILE A 432 4.65 7.58 16.21
CA ILE A 432 5.46 7.41 14.98
C ILE A 432 6.06 8.76 14.53
N LEU A 433 5.29 9.86 14.62
CA LEU A 433 5.77 11.20 14.30
C LEU A 433 6.92 11.63 15.21
N LEU A 434 6.75 11.48 16.51
CA LEU A 434 7.75 11.89 17.50
C LEU A 434 9.06 11.10 17.33
N LEU A 435 8.96 9.78 17.20
CA LEU A 435 10.12 8.90 17.08
C LEU A 435 10.87 9.14 15.76
N CYS A 436 10.14 9.24 14.64
CA CYS A 436 10.74 9.47 13.34
C CYS A 436 11.34 10.87 13.20
N TYR A 437 10.67 11.90 13.72
CA TYR A 437 11.20 13.27 13.76
C TYR A 437 12.50 13.35 14.58
N ALA A 438 12.51 12.76 15.79
CA ALA A 438 13.69 12.72 16.65
C ALA A 438 14.87 12.00 15.97
N TYR A 439 14.61 10.87 15.30
CA TYR A 439 15.62 10.13 14.56
C TYR A 439 16.22 10.95 13.40
N LEU A 440 15.37 11.59 12.58
CA LEU A 440 15.83 12.38 11.44
C LEU A 440 16.59 13.63 11.88
N ARG A 441 16.14 14.30 12.96
CA ARG A 441 16.84 15.46 13.53
C ARG A 441 18.21 15.10 14.09
N GLY A 442 18.38 13.88 14.61
CA GLY A 442 19.63 13.38 15.15
C GLY A 442 20.75 13.19 14.12
N GLY A 443 20.45 13.21 12.82
CA GLY A 443 21.42 13.22 11.72
C GLY A 443 22.22 11.95 11.50
N ARG A 444 22.07 10.91 12.33
CA ARG A 444 22.82 9.65 12.23
C ARG A 444 22.54 8.87 10.94
N TRP A 445 21.42 9.13 10.28
CA TRP A 445 21.05 8.52 9.00
C TRP A 445 21.95 8.94 7.84
N LYS A 446 22.62 10.10 7.94
CA LYS A 446 23.55 10.61 6.91
C LYS A 446 24.77 9.71 6.70
N LEU A 447 25.14 8.94 7.73
CA LEU A 447 26.30 8.02 7.68
C LEU A 447 25.97 6.69 7.01
N LYS A 448 24.70 6.42 6.67
CA LYS A 448 24.27 5.14 6.10
C LYS A 448 24.58 5.08 4.61
N LYS A 449 25.52 4.20 4.23
CA LYS A 449 25.78 3.79 2.84
C LYS A 449 24.97 2.54 2.52
N ILE A 450 24.30 2.50 1.34
CA ILE A 450 23.50 1.36 0.86
C ILE A 450 23.85 1.05 -0.60
#